data_f52bd81c7074ccd310d95f8a64dc4864
#
_entry.id   f52bd81c7074ccd310d95f8a64dc4864
#
_cell.length_a   1.000
_cell.length_b   1.000
_cell.length_c   1.000
_cell.angle_alpha   90.00
_cell.angle_beta   90.00
_cell.angle_gamma   90.00
#
_symmetry.space_group_name_H-M   'P 1'
#
loop_
_entity.id
_entity.type
_entity.pdbx_description
1 polymer ?
#
loop_
_entity_poly.entity_id
_entity_poly.type
_entity_poly.pdbx_seq_one_letter_code
_entity_poly.pdbx_strand_id
1 'polypeptide(L)'
;MNRRTLIFVIIVAVLVTLITSLLTVGLFVAGLKEDFPSPGGRALGYITIEGTITDSRETVRQLRAMAKNPLVKGILIRVESPGGGVTAAHEIYSEIKRIRTQGKPVVVSMGTVAASGGYYVSTPANLIVANPGTLTGSIGVVMELPIIRGLLDKIGMKVEVIKSKEAKDIGSPFREMTETDRRLLQGVVSDVYEQFLEVVSKERQIPLDSLEKIADGRIMTGRQAREFGLVDSLGTLEDAKRILAEMCGIKGEPRLIKPRPRLPYIWRRFFEEASERLFGAIEFPRISYRWF
;
A
#
# COMPACT_ATOMS: atom_id res chain seq x y z
N MET A 1 -41.88 -25.89 36.84
CA MET A 1 -40.73 -26.71 36.47
C MET A 1 -40.04 -27.20 37.75
N ASN A 2 -39.83 -28.52 37.90
CA ASN A 2 -39.22 -29.07 39.12
C ASN A 2 -37.73 -28.62 39.20
N ARG A 3 -37.23 -28.32 40.41
CA ARG A 3 -35.83 -27.87 40.66
C ARG A 3 -34.79 -28.79 39.98
N ARG A 4 -35.04 -30.08 39.91
CA ARG A 4 -34.17 -31.05 39.21
C ARG A 4 -34.17 -30.86 37.69
N THR A 5 -35.33 -30.54 37.10
CA THR A 5 -35.47 -30.28 35.66
C THR A 5 -34.78 -28.96 35.28
N LEU A 6 -34.87 -27.93 36.15
CA LEU A 6 -34.19 -26.66 35.94
C LEU A 6 -32.66 -26.82 35.96
N ILE A 7 -32.13 -27.56 36.94
CA ILE A 7 -30.69 -27.84 37.04
C ILE A 7 -30.20 -28.62 35.80
N PHE A 8 -30.96 -29.62 35.35
CA PHE A 8 -30.62 -30.40 34.17
C PHE A 8 -30.57 -29.52 32.90
N VAL A 9 -31.55 -28.64 32.70
CA VAL A 9 -31.57 -27.71 31.56
C VAL A 9 -30.39 -26.74 31.57
N ILE A 10 -30.02 -26.21 32.75
CA ILE A 10 -28.85 -25.33 32.91
C ILE A 10 -27.55 -26.08 32.56
N ILE A 11 -27.38 -27.31 33.07
CA ILE A 11 -26.20 -28.13 32.79
C ILE A 11 -26.09 -28.41 31.27
N VAL A 12 -27.19 -28.76 30.61
CA VAL A 12 -27.21 -29.01 29.16
C VAL A 12 -26.88 -27.72 28.39
N ALA A 13 -27.45 -26.59 28.78
CA ALA A 13 -27.15 -25.30 28.13
C ALA A 13 -25.66 -24.90 28.25
N VAL A 14 -25.08 -25.07 29.44
CA VAL A 14 -23.65 -24.82 29.68
C VAL A 14 -22.77 -25.76 28.85
N LEU A 15 -23.13 -27.05 28.78
CA LEU A 15 -22.41 -28.05 27.98
C LEU A 15 -22.46 -27.73 26.48
N VAL A 16 -23.62 -27.37 25.98
CA VAL A 16 -23.79 -26.93 24.55
C VAL A 16 -22.97 -25.70 24.27
N THR A 17 -22.96 -24.69 25.14
CA THR A 17 -22.18 -23.47 24.99
C THR A 17 -20.66 -23.75 25.00
N LEU A 18 -20.22 -24.65 25.89
CA LEU A 18 -18.82 -25.09 25.94
C LEU A 18 -18.40 -25.85 24.69
N ILE A 19 -19.24 -26.77 24.19
CA ILE A 19 -18.97 -27.55 22.99
C ILE A 19 -18.93 -26.63 21.74
N THR A 20 -19.88 -25.70 21.62
CA THR A 20 -19.89 -24.74 20.50
C THR A 20 -18.69 -23.80 20.55
N SER A 21 -18.28 -23.33 21.73
CA SER A 21 -17.07 -22.52 21.93
C SER A 21 -15.79 -23.31 21.58
N LEU A 22 -15.67 -24.57 21.98
CA LEU A 22 -14.56 -25.45 21.64
C LEU A 22 -14.50 -25.75 20.14
N LEU A 23 -15.66 -25.97 19.50
CA LEU A 23 -15.78 -26.18 18.06
C LEU A 23 -15.40 -24.92 17.28
N THR A 24 -15.86 -23.74 17.70
CA THR A 24 -15.49 -22.47 17.05
C THR A 24 -14.00 -22.16 17.21
N VAL A 25 -13.43 -22.38 18.40
CA VAL A 25 -11.98 -22.27 18.63
C VAL A 25 -11.20 -23.31 17.82
N GLY A 26 -11.69 -24.55 17.77
CA GLY A 26 -11.09 -25.62 16.96
C GLY A 26 -11.10 -25.32 15.46
N LEU A 27 -12.22 -24.82 14.92
CA LEU A 27 -12.35 -24.38 13.54
C LEU A 27 -11.47 -23.13 13.25
N PHE A 28 -11.40 -22.20 14.20
CA PHE A 28 -10.52 -21.03 14.10
C PHE A 28 -9.03 -21.44 14.09
N VAL A 29 -8.63 -22.36 14.98
CA VAL A 29 -7.26 -22.90 15.02
C VAL A 29 -6.97 -23.77 13.80
N ALA A 30 -7.95 -24.54 13.30
CA ALA A 30 -7.80 -25.31 12.06
C ALA A 30 -7.69 -24.42 10.82
N GLY A 31 -8.44 -23.30 10.77
CA GLY A 31 -8.28 -22.27 9.74
C GLY A 31 -6.95 -21.52 9.82
N LEU A 32 -6.27 -21.55 10.96
CA LEU A 32 -4.88 -21.04 11.12
C LEU A 32 -3.81 -22.07 10.67
N LYS A 33 -4.22 -23.31 10.37
CA LYS A 33 -3.32 -24.37 9.84
C LYS A 33 -3.26 -24.38 8.33
N GLU A 34 -3.15 -23.22 7.67
CA GLU A 34 -2.66 -23.19 6.31
C GLU A 34 -1.15 -23.43 6.32
N ASP A 35 -0.77 -24.60 5.85
CA ASP A 35 0.57 -25.03 5.45
C ASP A 35 1.70 -24.93 6.48
N PHE A 36 1.81 -25.95 7.35
CA PHE A 36 3.13 -26.28 7.90
C PHE A 36 4.08 -26.70 6.78
N PRO A 37 5.27 -26.07 6.64
CA PRO A 37 6.20 -26.40 5.61
C PRO A 37 6.71 -27.82 5.75
N SER A 38 6.71 -28.58 4.65
CA SER A 38 7.57 -29.75 4.54
C SER A 38 9.01 -29.31 4.85
N PRO A 39 9.75 -30.03 5.70
CA PRO A 39 11.14 -29.68 6.00
C PRO A 39 11.96 -29.74 4.71
N GLY A 40 12.52 -28.62 4.25
CA GLY A 40 13.49 -28.57 3.17
C GLY A 40 13.14 -27.79 1.90
N GLY A 41 11.92 -27.23 1.75
CA GLY A 41 11.53 -26.52 0.54
C GLY A 41 11.99 -25.06 0.50
N ARG A 42 12.61 -24.64 -0.62
CA ARG A 42 12.83 -23.22 -0.94
C ARG A 42 11.46 -22.57 -1.23
N ALA A 43 11.19 -21.41 -0.64
CA ALA A 43 9.91 -20.71 -0.77
C ALA A 43 10.11 -19.28 -1.25
N LEU A 44 9.04 -18.68 -1.79
CA LEU A 44 8.96 -17.26 -2.06
C LEU A 44 8.13 -16.58 -0.98
N GLY A 45 8.55 -15.42 -0.52
CA GLY A 45 7.70 -14.53 0.30
C GLY A 45 6.67 -13.87 -0.60
N TYR A 46 5.42 -13.79 -0.15
CA TYR A 46 4.36 -13.10 -0.87
C TYR A 46 3.79 -11.98 0.00
N ILE A 47 3.85 -10.76 -0.50
CA ILE A 47 3.38 -9.56 0.19
C ILE A 47 2.41 -8.83 -0.73
N THR A 48 1.33 -8.26 -0.19
CA THR A 48 0.40 -7.40 -0.90
C THR A 48 0.51 -5.96 -0.40
N ILE A 49 0.48 -5.00 -1.34
CA ILE A 49 0.34 -3.57 -1.08
C ILE A 49 -0.97 -3.16 -1.72
N GLU A 50 -2.01 -3.00 -0.90
CA GLU A 50 -3.38 -2.78 -1.36
C GLU A 50 -3.95 -1.47 -0.83
N GLY A 51 -4.80 -0.83 -1.66
CA GLY A 51 -5.47 0.43 -1.32
C GLY A 51 -4.53 1.63 -1.23
N THR A 52 -4.99 2.70 -0.61
CA THR A 52 -4.22 3.94 -0.43
C THR A 52 -3.06 3.72 0.55
N ILE A 53 -1.85 4.10 0.17
CA ILE A 53 -0.66 3.99 1.00
C ILE A 53 -0.66 5.12 2.03
N THR A 54 -1.28 4.91 3.18
CA THR A 54 -1.35 5.90 4.27
C THR A 54 -0.27 5.71 5.35
N ASP A 55 0.25 4.49 5.47
CA ASP A 55 1.22 4.08 6.50
C ASP A 55 2.16 3.00 5.95
N SER A 56 3.43 3.09 6.27
CA SER A 56 4.47 2.15 5.83
C SER A 56 4.74 1.01 6.81
N ARG A 57 4.45 1.22 8.10
CA ARG A 57 4.97 0.41 9.22
C ARG A 57 4.67 -1.07 9.08
N GLU A 58 3.44 -1.43 8.70
CA GLU A 58 3.08 -2.83 8.56
C GLU A 58 3.74 -3.48 7.34
N THR A 59 3.74 -2.80 6.19
CA THR A 59 4.40 -3.28 4.97
C THR A 59 5.91 -3.44 5.18
N VAL A 60 6.56 -2.45 5.77
CA VAL A 60 8.00 -2.50 6.10
C VAL A 60 8.30 -3.64 7.07
N ARG A 61 7.46 -3.85 8.08
CA ARG A 61 7.59 -4.99 9.01
C ARG A 61 7.50 -6.32 8.29
N GLN A 62 6.54 -6.48 7.39
CA GLN A 62 6.35 -7.70 6.60
C GLN A 62 7.54 -7.95 5.67
N LEU A 63 8.01 -6.94 4.97
CA LEU A 63 9.20 -6.98 4.12
C LEU A 63 10.42 -7.46 4.91
N ARG A 64 10.66 -6.86 6.09
CA ARG A 64 11.76 -7.27 6.99
C ARG A 64 11.63 -8.70 7.48
N ALA A 65 10.42 -9.13 7.82
CA ALA A 65 10.18 -10.51 8.26
C ALA A 65 10.48 -11.50 7.14
N MET A 66 10.04 -11.23 5.91
CA MET A 66 10.35 -12.07 4.73
C MET A 66 11.84 -12.03 4.39
N ALA A 67 12.47 -10.86 4.47
CA ALA A 67 13.90 -10.74 4.21
C ALA A 67 14.76 -11.55 5.17
N LYS A 68 14.40 -11.59 6.46
CA LYS A 68 15.12 -12.34 7.51
C LYS A 68 14.82 -13.85 7.50
N ASN A 69 13.77 -14.30 6.84
CA ASN A 69 13.41 -15.71 6.82
C ASN A 69 14.36 -16.50 5.89
N PRO A 70 15.12 -17.48 6.39
CA PRO A 70 16.08 -18.24 5.58
C PRO A 70 15.43 -19.16 4.55
N LEU A 71 14.17 -19.53 4.72
CA LEU A 71 13.39 -20.32 3.77
C LEU A 71 12.94 -19.49 2.57
N VAL A 72 12.78 -18.18 2.74
CA VAL A 72 12.38 -17.25 1.67
C VAL A 72 13.58 -16.89 0.82
N LYS A 73 13.60 -17.34 -0.44
CA LYS A 73 14.69 -17.11 -1.39
C LYS A 73 14.51 -15.85 -2.24
N GLY A 74 13.27 -15.40 -2.42
CA GLY A 74 12.90 -14.16 -3.09
C GLY A 74 11.55 -13.65 -2.60
N ILE A 75 11.20 -12.40 -2.90
CA ILE A 75 9.96 -11.78 -2.46
C ILE A 75 9.15 -11.37 -3.69
N LEU A 76 7.93 -11.89 -3.79
CA LEU A 76 6.90 -11.47 -4.75
C LEU A 76 6.00 -10.44 -4.07
N ILE A 77 5.91 -9.25 -4.66
CA ILE A 77 5.06 -8.19 -4.15
C ILE A 77 3.92 -7.96 -5.14
N ARG A 78 2.68 -8.16 -4.68
CA ARG A 78 1.49 -7.75 -5.43
C ARG A 78 1.14 -6.32 -5.06
N VAL A 79 1.08 -5.43 -6.06
CA VAL A 79 0.68 -4.03 -5.86
C VAL A 79 -0.68 -3.80 -6.50
N GLU A 80 -1.64 -3.38 -5.67
CA GLU A 80 -3.02 -3.04 -6.03
C GLU A 80 -3.36 -1.71 -5.36
N SER A 81 -2.74 -0.60 -5.82
CA SER A 81 -2.76 0.68 -5.11
C SER A 81 -2.78 1.88 -6.07
N PRO A 82 -3.66 2.86 -5.83
CA PRO A 82 -3.65 4.14 -6.56
C PRO A 82 -2.52 5.09 -6.08
N GLY A 83 -1.74 4.70 -5.08
CA GLY A 83 -0.74 5.54 -4.44
C GLY A 83 -1.12 5.99 -3.04
N GLY A 84 -0.61 7.14 -2.59
CA GLY A 84 -0.87 7.66 -1.25
C GLY A 84 0.21 8.62 -0.74
N GLY A 85 0.44 8.62 0.58
CA GLY A 85 1.38 9.52 1.24
C GLY A 85 2.82 9.34 0.78
N VAL A 86 3.47 10.44 0.44
CA VAL A 86 4.85 10.47 -0.07
C VAL A 86 5.83 9.75 0.86
N THR A 87 5.82 10.11 2.15
CA THR A 87 6.73 9.53 3.14
C THR A 87 6.52 8.03 3.30
N ALA A 88 5.26 7.58 3.38
CA ALA A 88 4.94 6.16 3.51
C ALA A 88 5.41 5.36 2.28
N ALA A 89 5.20 5.89 1.08
CA ALA A 89 5.70 5.29 -0.16
C ALA A 89 7.23 5.24 -0.19
N HIS A 90 7.90 6.31 0.23
CA HIS A 90 9.37 6.36 0.27
C HIS A 90 9.98 5.37 1.27
N GLU A 91 9.38 5.18 2.43
CA GLU A 91 9.84 4.19 3.43
C GLU A 91 9.71 2.75 2.90
N ILE A 92 8.60 2.44 2.20
CA ILE A 92 8.42 1.13 1.56
C ILE A 92 9.43 0.94 0.43
N TYR A 93 9.57 1.93 -0.45
CA TYR A 93 10.59 1.94 -1.51
C TYR A 93 11.99 1.65 -0.95
N SER A 94 12.38 2.38 0.07
CA SER A 94 13.70 2.27 0.71
C SER A 94 13.94 0.86 1.27
N GLU A 95 12.93 0.24 1.87
CA GLU A 95 13.04 -1.11 2.41
C GLU A 95 13.13 -2.16 1.29
N ILE A 96 12.35 -2.04 0.21
CA ILE A 96 12.44 -2.94 -0.95
C ILE A 96 13.83 -2.83 -1.59
N LYS A 97 14.32 -1.61 -1.78
CA LYS A 97 15.66 -1.34 -2.31
C LYS A 97 16.75 -1.99 -1.45
N ARG A 98 16.67 -1.82 -0.12
CA ARG A 98 17.60 -2.43 0.82
C ARG A 98 17.62 -3.95 0.69
N ILE A 99 16.46 -4.60 0.59
CA ILE A 99 16.33 -6.05 0.44
C ILE A 99 16.97 -6.51 -0.86
N ARG A 100 16.69 -5.84 -1.99
CA ARG A 100 17.29 -6.12 -3.28
C ARG A 100 18.82 -5.98 -3.24
N THR A 101 19.34 -4.91 -2.67
CA THR A 101 20.80 -4.66 -2.59
C THR A 101 21.52 -5.64 -1.66
N GLN A 102 20.80 -6.27 -0.73
CA GLN A 102 21.31 -7.37 0.10
C GLN A 102 21.28 -8.73 -0.61
N GLY A 103 20.97 -8.77 -1.89
CA GLY A 103 21.02 -9.95 -2.74
C GLY A 103 19.77 -10.85 -2.69
N LYS A 104 18.67 -10.44 -2.06
CA LYS A 104 17.40 -11.18 -2.11
C LYS A 104 16.54 -10.65 -3.25
N PRO A 105 16.27 -11.44 -4.30
CA PRO A 105 15.48 -11.00 -5.45
C PRO A 105 14.08 -10.55 -5.04
N VAL A 106 13.63 -9.46 -5.65
CA VAL A 106 12.28 -8.91 -5.48
C VAL A 106 11.65 -8.71 -6.86
N VAL A 107 10.48 -9.29 -7.06
CA VAL A 107 9.67 -9.09 -8.27
C VAL A 107 8.34 -8.47 -7.85
N VAL A 108 7.92 -7.43 -8.57
CA VAL A 108 6.60 -6.81 -8.41
C VAL A 108 5.67 -7.35 -9.49
N SER A 109 4.46 -7.75 -9.09
CA SER A 109 3.32 -7.98 -9.96
C SER A 109 2.30 -6.88 -9.74
N MET A 110 2.10 -6.03 -10.74
CA MET A 110 1.07 -5.00 -10.71
C MET A 110 -0.31 -5.61 -10.96
N GLY A 111 -1.29 -5.17 -10.19
CA GLY A 111 -2.69 -5.58 -10.30
C GLY A 111 -3.48 -4.74 -11.28
N THR A 112 -4.75 -4.48 -10.93
CA THR A 112 -5.61 -3.62 -11.72
C THR A 112 -5.07 -2.20 -11.74
N VAL A 113 -4.60 -1.72 -10.57
CA VAL A 113 -4.02 -0.39 -10.40
C VAL A 113 -2.71 -0.49 -9.62
N ALA A 114 -1.66 0.10 -10.17
CA ALA A 114 -0.38 0.30 -9.49
C ALA A 114 0.21 1.64 -9.95
N ALA A 115 -0.42 2.74 -9.50
CA ALA A 115 -0.18 4.07 -10.01
C ALA A 115 0.40 5.00 -8.94
N SER A 116 1.09 6.06 -9.37
CA SER A 116 1.62 7.10 -8.49
C SER A 116 2.49 6.52 -7.37
N GLY A 117 2.14 6.64 -6.09
CA GLY A 117 2.85 5.98 -4.98
C GLY A 117 2.94 4.46 -5.11
N GLY A 118 1.93 3.81 -5.74
CA GLY A 118 1.95 2.38 -6.05
C GLY A 118 3.01 2.04 -7.12
N TYR A 119 3.19 2.90 -8.10
CA TYR A 119 4.30 2.80 -9.05
C TYR A 119 5.65 3.07 -8.34
N TYR A 120 5.71 4.14 -7.53
CA TYR A 120 6.91 4.53 -6.79
C TYR A 120 7.50 3.37 -5.98
N VAL A 121 6.68 2.68 -5.18
CA VAL A 121 7.13 1.53 -4.37
C VAL A 121 7.55 0.33 -5.21
N SER A 122 7.09 0.25 -6.46
CA SER A 122 7.44 -0.83 -7.39
C SER A 122 8.80 -0.63 -8.06
N THR A 123 9.25 0.62 -8.20
CA THR A 123 10.46 0.97 -8.96
C THR A 123 11.74 0.26 -8.49
N PRO A 124 11.97 -0.02 -7.20
CA PRO A 124 13.22 -0.62 -6.73
C PRO A 124 13.25 -2.15 -6.90
N ALA A 125 12.23 -2.78 -7.46
CA ALA A 125 12.23 -4.23 -7.71
C ALA A 125 13.30 -4.63 -8.75
N ASN A 126 13.71 -5.88 -8.73
CA ASN A 126 14.56 -6.45 -9.79
C ASN A 126 13.81 -6.50 -11.13
N LEU A 127 12.48 -6.73 -11.06
CA LEU A 127 11.63 -6.84 -12.23
C LEU A 127 10.20 -6.48 -11.89
N ILE A 128 9.57 -5.71 -12.77
CA ILE A 128 8.17 -5.29 -12.66
C ILE A 128 7.38 -5.97 -13.77
N VAL A 129 6.38 -6.76 -13.39
CA VAL A 129 5.42 -7.42 -14.29
C VAL A 129 4.07 -6.72 -14.18
N ALA A 130 3.50 -6.30 -15.29
CA ALA A 130 2.16 -5.72 -15.35
C ALA A 130 1.26 -6.50 -16.32
N ASN A 131 -0.03 -6.58 -16.03
CA ASN A 131 -0.97 -7.01 -17.04
C ASN A 131 -1.09 -5.94 -18.13
N PRO A 132 -1.33 -6.28 -19.42
CA PRO A 132 -1.50 -5.27 -20.46
C PRO A 132 -2.51 -4.18 -20.14
N GLY A 133 -3.57 -4.52 -19.39
CA GLY A 133 -4.63 -3.60 -18.97
C GLY A 133 -4.41 -2.96 -17.58
N THR A 134 -3.32 -3.23 -16.87
CA THR A 134 -3.00 -2.55 -15.60
C THR A 134 -2.97 -1.04 -15.79
N LEU A 135 -3.59 -0.30 -14.88
CA LEU A 135 -3.44 1.16 -14.82
C LEU A 135 -2.23 1.50 -13.95
N THR A 136 -1.27 2.20 -14.54
CA THR A 136 0.01 2.54 -13.88
C THR A 136 0.51 3.93 -14.33
N GLY A 137 1.77 4.26 -14.05
CA GLY A 137 2.31 5.61 -14.29
C GLY A 137 1.79 6.58 -13.23
N SER A 138 1.07 7.63 -13.64
CA SER A 138 0.65 8.73 -12.76
C SER A 138 1.84 9.26 -11.93
N ILE A 139 2.97 9.49 -12.65
CA ILE A 139 4.18 10.06 -12.05
C ILE A 139 3.93 11.55 -11.87
N GLY A 140 3.58 11.92 -10.64
CA GLY A 140 3.20 13.27 -10.28
C GLY A 140 2.90 13.41 -8.81
N VAL A 141 2.73 14.66 -8.38
CA VAL A 141 2.45 15.02 -6.98
C VAL A 141 1.28 15.98 -6.95
N VAL A 142 0.34 15.74 -6.06
CA VAL A 142 -0.80 16.61 -5.83
C VAL A 142 -0.89 16.99 -4.35
N MET A 143 -1.26 18.24 -4.09
CA MET A 143 -1.62 18.74 -2.77
C MET A 143 -3.02 19.34 -2.84
N GLU A 144 -3.97 18.74 -2.15
CA GLU A 144 -5.35 19.19 -2.09
C GLU A 144 -5.62 19.96 -0.79
N LEU A 145 -6.19 21.14 -0.91
CA LEU A 145 -6.47 22.04 0.19
C LEU A 145 -7.91 22.52 0.05
N PRO A 146 -8.87 21.94 0.79
CA PRO A 146 -10.26 22.37 0.75
C PRO A 146 -10.39 23.78 1.37
N ILE A 147 -11.18 24.64 0.73
CA ILE A 147 -11.54 25.99 1.24
C ILE A 147 -13.02 25.98 1.58
N ILE A 148 -13.35 26.15 2.85
CA ILE A 148 -14.72 26.10 3.37
C ILE A 148 -15.25 27.47 3.82
N ARG A 149 -14.50 28.55 3.58
CA ARG A 149 -14.87 29.92 3.98
C ARG A 149 -16.29 30.28 3.56
N GLY A 150 -16.64 30.08 2.28
CA GLY A 150 -17.97 30.41 1.77
C GLY A 150 -19.12 29.63 2.41
N LEU A 151 -18.84 28.42 2.95
CA LEU A 151 -19.82 27.66 3.74
C LEU A 151 -19.99 28.30 5.11
N LEU A 152 -18.91 28.67 5.79
CA LEU A 152 -18.94 29.31 7.10
C LEU A 152 -19.69 30.66 7.05
N ASP A 153 -19.46 31.45 6.01
CA ASP A 153 -20.19 32.71 5.80
C ASP A 153 -21.72 32.49 5.71
N LYS A 154 -22.18 31.43 5.03
CA LYS A 154 -23.58 31.07 4.88
C LYS A 154 -24.25 30.66 6.20
N ILE A 155 -23.52 30.04 7.11
CA ILE A 155 -24.04 29.62 8.43
C ILE A 155 -23.77 30.66 9.53
N GLY A 156 -23.22 31.83 9.16
CA GLY A 156 -22.94 32.92 10.11
C GLY A 156 -21.77 32.66 11.06
N MET A 157 -20.88 31.70 10.75
CA MET A 157 -19.71 31.38 11.55
C MET A 157 -18.49 32.16 11.05
N LYS A 158 -17.77 32.77 11.97
CA LYS A 158 -16.50 33.46 11.68
C LYS A 158 -15.35 32.76 12.40
N VAL A 159 -14.23 32.60 11.70
CA VAL A 159 -12.97 32.08 12.27
C VAL A 159 -11.98 33.22 12.23
N GLU A 160 -11.47 33.60 13.40
CA GLU A 160 -10.41 34.57 13.55
C GLU A 160 -9.10 33.84 13.86
N VAL A 161 -8.05 34.11 13.09
CA VAL A 161 -6.75 33.46 13.22
C VAL A 161 -5.72 34.46 13.70
N ILE A 162 -5.18 34.24 14.90
CA ILE A 162 -4.03 34.99 15.43
C ILE A 162 -2.78 34.16 15.15
N LYS A 163 -1.85 34.71 14.37
CA LYS A 163 -0.68 33.98 13.88
C LYS A 163 0.60 34.76 14.14
N SER A 164 1.70 34.06 14.36
CA SER A 164 3.01 34.66 14.61
C SER A 164 3.65 35.25 13.36
N LYS A 165 3.39 34.67 12.19
CA LYS A 165 3.91 35.10 10.87
C LYS A 165 2.90 34.76 9.78
N GLU A 166 2.98 35.45 8.64
CA GLU A 166 2.02 35.32 7.53
C GLU A 166 1.85 33.89 7.02
N ALA A 167 2.93 33.15 6.81
CA ALA A 167 2.83 31.80 6.28
C ALA A 167 2.39 30.73 7.31
N LYS A 168 2.11 31.11 8.59
CA LYS A 168 1.81 30.10 9.63
C LYS A 168 0.47 29.42 9.45
N ASP A 169 -0.48 30.06 8.76
CA ASP A 169 -1.80 29.52 8.43
C ASP A 169 -1.93 29.15 6.93
N ILE A 170 -0.81 28.92 6.26
CA ILE A 170 -0.81 28.45 4.88
C ILE A 170 -1.58 27.13 4.77
N GLY A 171 -2.45 27.01 3.76
CA GLY A 171 -3.32 25.85 3.61
C GLY A 171 -4.52 25.83 4.56
N SER A 172 -4.80 26.92 5.29
CA SER A 172 -5.99 27.04 6.13
C SER A 172 -7.26 26.92 5.29
N PRO A 173 -8.23 26.06 5.68
CA PRO A 173 -9.51 25.94 4.98
C PRO A 173 -10.43 27.14 5.20
N PHE A 174 -10.08 28.04 6.10
CA PHE A 174 -10.94 29.15 6.55
C PHE A 174 -10.70 30.46 5.81
N ARG A 175 -9.72 30.53 4.92
CA ARG A 175 -9.46 31.69 4.08
C ARG A 175 -9.06 31.29 2.67
N GLU A 176 -9.21 32.22 1.75
CA GLU A 176 -8.67 32.07 0.41
C GLU A 176 -7.13 32.04 0.43
N MET A 177 -6.58 31.28 -0.49
CA MET A 177 -5.13 31.18 -0.68
C MET A 177 -4.61 32.43 -1.37
N THR A 178 -3.57 33.05 -0.82
CA THR A 178 -2.87 34.15 -1.46
C THR A 178 -1.90 33.65 -2.55
N GLU A 179 -1.46 34.54 -3.45
CA GLU A 179 -0.44 34.22 -4.46
C GLU A 179 0.90 33.82 -3.81
N THR A 180 1.20 34.35 -2.64
CA THR A 180 2.38 33.97 -1.87
C THR A 180 2.25 32.57 -1.30
N ASP A 181 1.10 32.22 -0.74
CA ASP A 181 0.81 30.85 -0.26
C ASP A 181 0.93 29.86 -1.41
N ARG A 182 0.31 30.17 -2.56
CA ARG A 182 0.36 29.33 -3.76
C ARG A 182 1.79 29.08 -4.21
N ARG A 183 2.62 30.10 -4.28
CA ARG A 183 4.03 30.00 -4.69
C ARG A 183 4.83 29.12 -3.73
N LEU A 184 4.65 29.28 -2.41
CA LEU A 184 5.35 28.49 -1.41
C LEU A 184 4.95 27.01 -1.50
N LEU A 185 3.65 26.72 -1.59
CA LEU A 185 3.16 25.36 -1.72
C LEU A 185 3.53 24.70 -3.05
N GLN A 186 3.51 25.47 -4.15
CA GLN A 186 3.97 24.99 -5.45
C GLN A 186 5.46 24.60 -5.39
N GLY A 187 6.29 25.37 -4.67
CA GLY A 187 7.69 25.01 -4.46
C GLY A 187 7.85 23.65 -3.74
N VAL A 188 7.02 23.39 -2.74
CA VAL A 188 7.02 22.08 -2.03
C VAL A 188 6.59 20.95 -2.97
N VAL A 189 5.52 21.17 -3.75
CA VAL A 189 5.04 20.17 -4.72
C VAL A 189 6.08 19.88 -5.78
N SER A 190 6.75 20.91 -6.29
CA SER A 190 7.81 20.78 -7.31
C SER A 190 9.01 20.00 -6.77
N ASP A 191 9.49 20.30 -5.57
CA ASP A 191 10.59 19.58 -4.92
C ASP A 191 10.28 18.08 -4.76
N VAL A 192 9.07 17.74 -4.29
CA VAL A 192 8.66 16.33 -4.14
C VAL A 192 8.50 15.65 -5.50
N TYR A 193 8.05 16.37 -6.52
CA TYR A 193 7.96 15.85 -7.88
C TYR A 193 9.33 15.54 -8.47
N GLU A 194 10.31 16.45 -8.30
CA GLU A 194 11.69 16.24 -8.73
C GLU A 194 12.30 14.99 -8.05
N GLN A 195 12.08 14.79 -6.75
CA GLN A 195 12.48 13.58 -6.04
C GLN A 195 11.85 12.31 -6.65
N PHE A 196 10.59 12.37 -7.10
CA PHE A 196 9.95 11.23 -7.77
C PHE A 196 10.63 10.94 -9.10
N LEU A 197 10.88 11.97 -9.92
CA LEU A 197 11.58 11.83 -11.21
C LEU A 197 12.96 11.20 -11.03
N GLU A 198 13.74 11.69 -10.06
CA GLU A 198 15.08 11.15 -9.76
C GLU A 198 15.04 9.67 -9.43
N VAL A 199 14.07 9.27 -8.60
CA VAL A 199 13.89 7.86 -8.21
C VAL A 199 13.57 7.01 -9.44
N VAL A 200 12.60 7.42 -10.26
CA VAL A 200 12.20 6.66 -11.44
C VAL A 200 13.35 6.60 -12.45
N SER A 201 13.98 7.74 -12.74
CA SER A 201 15.11 7.82 -13.66
C SER A 201 16.23 6.85 -13.25
N LYS A 202 16.60 6.87 -11.97
CA LYS A 202 17.66 6.02 -11.41
C LYS A 202 17.30 4.54 -11.44
N GLU A 203 16.12 4.18 -10.95
CA GLU A 203 15.74 2.76 -10.81
C GLU A 203 15.35 2.11 -12.14
N ARG A 204 14.82 2.91 -13.09
CA ARG A 204 14.42 2.44 -14.42
C ARG A 204 15.46 2.72 -15.51
N GLN A 205 16.54 3.43 -15.15
CA GLN A 205 17.61 3.82 -16.07
C GLN A 205 17.08 4.61 -17.29
N ILE A 206 16.10 5.48 -17.06
CA ILE A 206 15.51 6.35 -18.07
C ILE A 206 16.10 7.74 -17.88
N PRO A 207 16.69 8.37 -18.95
CA PRO A 207 17.17 9.73 -18.87
C PRO A 207 16.06 10.70 -18.43
N LEU A 208 16.39 11.68 -17.57
CA LEU A 208 15.41 12.64 -17.03
C LEU A 208 14.64 13.37 -18.14
N ASP A 209 15.33 13.87 -19.16
CA ASP A 209 14.70 14.57 -20.30
C ASP A 209 13.67 13.71 -21.07
N SER A 210 13.86 12.40 -21.08
CA SER A 210 12.92 11.45 -21.68
C SER A 210 11.76 11.13 -20.73
N LEU A 211 12.06 11.04 -19.44
CA LEU A 211 11.07 10.75 -18.40
C LEU A 211 10.10 11.91 -18.22
N GLU A 212 10.56 13.16 -18.22
CA GLU A 212 9.73 14.37 -18.08
C GLU A 212 8.62 14.44 -19.13
N LYS A 213 8.87 13.96 -20.36
CA LYS A 213 7.88 13.95 -21.44
C LYS A 213 6.67 13.05 -21.19
N ILE A 214 6.79 12.11 -20.25
CA ILE A 214 5.76 11.12 -19.91
C ILE A 214 5.34 11.18 -18.46
N ALA A 215 6.03 11.96 -17.63
CA ALA A 215 5.81 12.09 -16.18
C ALA A 215 4.97 13.32 -15.82
N ASP A 216 3.97 13.65 -16.62
CA ASP A 216 3.06 14.78 -16.42
C ASP A 216 1.83 14.43 -15.55
N GLY A 217 1.89 13.32 -14.83
CA GLY A 217 0.79 12.81 -14.02
C GLY A 217 -0.19 11.91 -14.78
N ARG A 218 0.03 11.70 -16.08
CA ARG A 218 -0.85 10.83 -16.89
C ARG A 218 -0.82 9.38 -16.44
N ILE A 219 -1.98 8.72 -16.58
CA ILE A 219 -2.12 7.28 -16.41
C ILE A 219 -1.74 6.60 -17.72
N MET A 220 -1.19 5.41 -17.58
CA MET A 220 -0.82 4.55 -18.69
C MET A 220 -1.36 3.13 -18.46
N THR A 221 -1.65 2.43 -19.55
CA THR A 221 -1.83 0.98 -19.48
C THR A 221 -0.47 0.29 -19.24
N GLY A 222 -0.48 -0.94 -18.72
CA GLY A 222 0.74 -1.74 -18.58
C GLY A 222 1.49 -1.89 -19.90
N ARG A 223 0.75 -1.99 -21.04
CA ARG A 223 1.36 -2.04 -22.38
C ARG A 223 2.12 -0.76 -22.70
N GLN A 224 1.51 0.42 -22.51
CA GLN A 224 2.16 1.71 -22.72
C GLN A 224 3.37 1.90 -21.79
N ALA A 225 3.22 1.55 -20.52
CA ALA A 225 4.30 1.63 -19.54
C ALA A 225 5.50 0.74 -19.94
N ARG A 226 5.24 -0.43 -20.56
CA ARG A 226 6.30 -1.29 -21.09
C ARG A 226 7.05 -0.64 -22.24
N GLU A 227 6.36 0.06 -23.14
CA GLU A 227 6.97 0.79 -24.26
C GLU A 227 7.91 1.91 -23.79
N PHE A 228 7.56 2.56 -22.68
CA PHE A 228 8.39 3.59 -22.06
C PHE A 228 9.47 3.08 -21.10
N GLY A 229 9.60 1.77 -20.92
CA GLY A 229 10.59 1.19 -20.00
C GLY A 229 10.21 1.29 -18.52
N LEU A 230 9.00 1.74 -18.20
CA LEU A 230 8.49 1.83 -16.83
C LEU A 230 8.14 0.44 -16.23
N VAL A 231 7.87 -0.55 -17.09
CA VAL A 231 7.56 -1.94 -16.76
C VAL A 231 8.49 -2.84 -17.56
N ASP A 232 8.96 -3.95 -16.98
CA ASP A 232 9.94 -4.85 -17.61
C ASP A 232 9.27 -5.92 -18.45
N SER A 233 8.10 -6.42 -18.04
CA SER A 233 7.41 -7.51 -18.73
C SER A 233 5.89 -7.38 -18.61
N LEU A 234 5.20 -7.84 -19.65
CA LEU A 234 3.75 -8.02 -19.60
C LEU A 234 3.46 -9.46 -19.16
N GLY A 235 2.51 -9.61 -18.21
CA GLY A 235 2.14 -10.91 -17.69
C GLY A 235 1.17 -10.83 -16.52
N THR A 236 0.88 -11.98 -15.96
CA THR A 236 -0.01 -12.20 -14.82
C THR A 236 0.79 -12.31 -13.50
N LEU A 237 0.10 -12.48 -12.39
CA LEU A 237 0.72 -12.81 -11.10
C LEU A 237 1.49 -14.15 -11.18
N GLU A 238 0.94 -15.13 -11.89
CA GLU A 238 1.58 -16.44 -12.06
C GLU A 238 2.86 -16.36 -12.89
N ASP A 239 2.91 -15.47 -13.91
CA ASP A 239 4.13 -15.22 -14.66
C ASP A 239 5.19 -14.56 -13.76
N ALA A 240 4.82 -13.57 -12.96
CA ALA A 240 5.73 -12.93 -12.01
C ALA A 240 6.28 -13.93 -10.97
N LYS A 241 5.41 -14.84 -10.47
CA LYS A 241 5.80 -15.92 -9.56
C LYS A 241 6.80 -16.88 -10.20
N ARG A 242 6.55 -17.30 -11.45
CA ARG A 242 7.43 -18.17 -12.22
C ARG A 242 8.79 -17.50 -12.45
N ILE A 243 8.80 -16.26 -12.90
CA ILE A 243 10.04 -15.50 -13.12
C ILE A 243 10.86 -15.42 -11.82
N LEU A 244 10.23 -15.09 -10.70
CA LEU A 244 10.93 -15.02 -9.42
C LEU A 244 11.46 -16.40 -8.97
N ALA A 245 10.70 -17.48 -9.21
CA ALA A 245 11.16 -18.84 -8.92
C ALA A 245 12.40 -19.20 -9.71
N GLU A 246 12.43 -18.88 -11.01
CA GLU A 246 13.58 -19.06 -11.89
C GLU A 246 14.81 -18.27 -11.39
N MET A 247 14.63 -16.98 -11.04
CA MET A 247 15.68 -16.13 -10.45
C MET A 247 16.26 -16.72 -9.15
N CYS A 248 15.42 -17.42 -8.38
CA CYS A 248 15.81 -18.06 -7.12
C CYS A 248 16.34 -19.50 -7.28
N GLY A 249 16.38 -20.04 -8.48
CA GLY A 249 16.77 -21.43 -8.76
C GLY A 249 15.81 -22.46 -8.12
N ILE A 250 14.53 -22.14 -8.02
CA ILE A 250 13.48 -23.03 -7.52
C ILE A 250 12.90 -23.78 -8.71
N LYS A 251 12.98 -25.11 -8.68
CA LYS A 251 12.41 -25.99 -9.70
C LYS A 251 10.98 -26.38 -9.29
N GLY A 252 10.06 -26.37 -10.26
CA GLY A 252 8.64 -26.69 -10.04
C GLY A 252 7.86 -25.53 -9.42
N GLU A 253 6.69 -25.84 -8.87
CA GLU A 253 5.79 -24.85 -8.28
C GLU A 253 6.35 -24.31 -6.96
N PRO A 254 6.64 -22.99 -6.87
CA PRO A 254 7.18 -22.42 -5.64
C PRO A 254 6.10 -22.30 -4.58
N ARG A 255 6.44 -22.69 -3.36
CA ARG A 255 5.59 -22.41 -2.21
C ARG A 255 5.63 -20.92 -1.86
N LEU A 256 4.46 -20.32 -1.58
CA LEU A 256 4.34 -18.94 -1.11
C LEU A 256 4.21 -18.90 0.42
N ILE A 257 5.07 -18.15 1.07
CA ILE A 257 4.97 -17.81 2.50
C ILE A 257 4.40 -16.40 2.62
N LYS A 258 3.20 -16.31 3.22
CA LYS A 258 2.56 -15.03 3.52
C LYS A 258 2.92 -14.57 4.93
N PRO A 259 3.10 -13.26 5.18
CA PRO A 259 3.31 -12.75 6.53
C PRO A 259 2.05 -12.94 7.36
N ARG A 260 2.25 -13.27 8.65
CA ARG A 260 1.12 -13.36 9.60
C ARG A 260 0.68 -11.96 9.99
N PRO A 261 -0.58 -11.57 9.74
CA PRO A 261 -1.09 -10.29 10.20
C PRO A 261 -1.17 -10.28 11.75
N ARG A 262 -0.90 -9.12 12.37
CA ARG A 262 -1.15 -8.97 13.81
C ARG A 262 -2.64 -8.74 14.06
N LEU A 263 -3.18 -9.33 15.13
CA LEU A 263 -4.59 -9.13 15.54
C LEU A 263 -5.00 -7.63 15.61
N PRO A 264 -4.19 -6.73 16.21
CA PRO A 264 -4.52 -5.30 16.21
C PRO A 264 -4.59 -4.67 14.82
N TYR A 265 -3.82 -5.17 13.87
CA TYR A 265 -3.85 -4.70 12.49
C TYR A 265 -5.13 -5.14 11.75
N ILE A 266 -5.63 -6.33 12.00
CA ILE A 266 -6.90 -6.83 11.44
C ILE A 266 -8.07 -5.94 11.89
N TRP A 267 -8.14 -5.62 13.16
CA TRP A 267 -9.17 -4.73 13.71
C TRP A 267 -9.05 -3.32 13.15
N ARG A 268 -7.85 -2.78 13.06
CA ARG A 268 -7.60 -1.46 12.48
C ARG A 268 -8.05 -1.40 11.02
N ARG A 269 -7.69 -2.40 10.20
CA ARG A 269 -8.11 -2.49 8.80
C ARG A 269 -9.64 -2.58 8.67
N PHE A 270 -10.30 -3.37 9.53
CA PHE A 270 -11.75 -3.45 9.57
C PHE A 270 -12.40 -2.09 9.87
N PHE A 271 -11.87 -1.35 10.85
CA PHE A 271 -12.37 -0.02 11.19
C PHE A 271 -12.04 1.02 10.12
N GLU A 272 -10.89 0.96 9.48
CA GLU A 272 -10.50 1.83 8.36
C GLU A 272 -11.42 1.60 7.16
N GLU A 273 -11.64 0.36 6.73
CA GLU A 273 -12.58 0.01 5.65
C GLU A 273 -14.02 0.40 5.97
N ALA A 274 -14.45 0.24 7.22
CA ALA A 274 -15.78 0.66 7.67
C ALA A 274 -15.92 2.18 7.67
N SER A 275 -14.89 2.92 8.09
CA SER A 275 -14.89 4.39 8.09
C SER A 275 -14.85 4.98 6.69
N GLU A 276 -14.07 4.41 5.77
CA GLU A 276 -14.04 4.81 4.36
C GLU A 276 -15.41 4.63 3.69
N ARG A 277 -16.12 3.54 4.00
CA ARG A 277 -17.47 3.29 3.48
C ARG A 277 -18.55 4.21 4.08
N LEU A 278 -18.41 4.62 5.33
CA LEU A 278 -19.43 5.39 6.06
C LEU A 278 -19.24 6.91 5.94
N PHE A 279 -18.03 7.40 5.84
CA PHE A 279 -17.72 8.82 5.97
C PHE A 279 -17.02 9.43 4.75
N GLY A 280 -16.66 8.65 3.72
CA GLY A 280 -15.93 9.12 2.54
C GLY A 280 -14.86 10.12 2.95
N ALA A 281 -13.61 9.72 2.99
CA ALA A 281 -12.50 10.39 3.67
C ALA A 281 -12.53 11.93 3.64
N ILE A 282 -12.84 12.57 4.75
CA ILE A 282 -12.41 13.93 5.02
C ILE A 282 -10.92 13.84 5.36
N GLU A 283 -10.08 13.86 4.35
CA GLU A 283 -8.63 13.86 4.54
C GLU A 283 -8.14 15.28 4.81
N PHE A 284 -7.36 15.43 5.87
CA PHE A 284 -6.57 16.65 6.09
C PHE A 284 -5.53 16.82 4.96
N PRO A 285 -5.07 18.06 4.67
CA PRO A 285 -4.08 18.31 3.64
C PRO A 285 -2.85 17.41 3.79
N ARG A 286 -2.58 16.62 2.77
CA ARG A 286 -1.39 15.73 2.71
C ARG A 286 -0.74 15.86 1.34
N ILE A 287 0.57 15.83 1.31
CA ILE A 287 1.29 15.66 0.06
C ILE A 287 1.22 14.17 -0.29
N SER A 288 0.69 13.87 -1.45
CA SER A 288 0.49 12.49 -1.85
C SER A 288 0.88 12.20 -3.28
N TYR A 289 1.30 10.98 -3.50
CA TYR A 289 1.34 10.31 -4.79
C TYR A 289 0.02 9.54 -4.92
N ARG A 290 -1.02 10.17 -5.49
CA ARG A 290 -2.34 9.54 -5.60
C ARG A 290 -2.98 9.84 -6.95
N TRP A 291 -3.67 8.84 -7.48
CA TRP A 291 -4.61 8.98 -8.58
C TRP A 291 -6.05 8.80 -8.05
N PHE A 292 -7.00 9.56 -8.57
CA PHE A 292 -8.41 9.61 -8.16
C PHE A 292 -9.25 8.62 -8.95
#